data_2a288ddd9e2d3c21dbf7ffaf20ee7e43
#
_entry.id   2a288ddd9e2d3c21dbf7ffaf20ee7e43
#
_cell.length_a   1.000
_cell.length_b   1.000
_cell.length_c   1.000
_cell.angle_alpha   90.00
_cell.angle_beta   90.00
_cell.angle_gamma   90.00
#
_symmetry.space_group_name_H-M   'P 1'
#
loop_
_entity.id
_entity.type
_entity.pdbx_description
1 polymer ?
#
loop_
_entity_poly.entity_id
_entity_poly.type
_entity_poly.pdbx_seq_one_letter_code
_entity_poly.pdbx_strand_id
1 'polypeptide(L)'
;GYPQIVVLTQYKSHSLDRHITKAWRMSTMLGGYVAAIPAQQRMGKEWYMGSADAIYQSLNTIRDEKPDIVAVLGADHVYRMDFSQMIDQHRETGAGVTVSAIRQPISLAPEFGVIEVDPEQTTKILRFREKPTDAVGLPDAPHEVLASMGNYVFDADVLVDAVTRDATLEGSRHDMGGDIVPAFVAQNDAYVYDFKNNHVEGATDRDRGYWRDVGTLDSYYEAN
;
A
#
# COMPACT_ATOMS: atom_id res chain seq x y z
N GLY A 1 -4.32 -17.92 4.14
CA GLY A 1 -3.15 -17.02 4.06
C GLY A 1 -2.85 -16.68 2.61
N TYR A 2 -2.08 -15.67 2.37
CA TYR A 2 -1.66 -15.23 1.02
C TYR A 2 -0.49 -16.10 0.58
N PRO A 3 -0.62 -16.90 -0.49
CA PRO A 3 0.39 -17.91 -0.81
C PRO A 3 1.63 -17.31 -1.50
N GLN A 4 1.49 -16.16 -2.18
CA GLN A 4 2.56 -15.59 -2.99
C GLN A 4 2.89 -14.18 -2.48
N ILE A 5 4.11 -14.01 -2.00
CA ILE A 5 4.63 -12.72 -1.52
C ILE A 5 5.91 -12.40 -2.28
N VAL A 6 5.92 -11.23 -2.91
CA VAL A 6 7.07 -10.73 -3.65
C VAL A 6 7.58 -9.46 -2.99
N VAL A 7 8.86 -9.43 -2.68
CA VAL A 7 9.53 -8.26 -2.11
C VAL A 7 10.42 -7.67 -3.20
N LEU A 8 9.99 -6.52 -3.72
CA LEU A 8 10.77 -5.79 -4.71
C LEU A 8 11.91 -5.05 -4.00
N THR A 9 13.14 -5.40 -4.34
CA THR A 9 14.35 -4.87 -3.68
C THR A 9 15.21 -4.11 -4.68
N GLN A 10 15.97 -3.15 -4.18
CA GLN A 10 16.83 -2.32 -5.01
C GLN A 10 18.25 -2.32 -4.45
N TYR A 11 18.77 -1.19 -4.14
CA TYR A 11 20.16 -0.96 -3.73
C TYR A 11 20.50 -1.65 -2.39
N LYS A 12 21.66 -2.33 -2.32
CA LYS A 12 22.19 -3.02 -1.11
C LYS A 12 21.26 -4.09 -0.52
N SER A 13 20.50 -4.80 -1.34
CA SER A 13 19.49 -5.76 -0.89
C SER A 13 20.05 -7.06 -0.28
N HIS A 14 21.34 -7.37 -0.41
CA HIS A 14 21.93 -8.67 -0.06
C HIS A 14 21.57 -9.17 1.35
N SER A 15 21.62 -8.29 2.37
CA SER A 15 21.26 -8.67 3.74
C SER A 15 19.77 -8.97 3.89
N LEU A 16 18.92 -8.20 3.22
CA LEU A 16 17.45 -8.39 3.17
C LEU A 16 17.11 -9.67 2.43
N ASP A 17 17.68 -9.92 1.25
CA ASP A 17 17.45 -11.13 0.46
C ASP A 17 17.84 -12.38 1.26
N ARG A 18 18.98 -12.32 1.96
CA ARG A 18 19.43 -13.38 2.84
C ARG A 18 18.48 -13.61 4.03
N HIS A 19 17.94 -12.53 4.60
CA HIS A 19 16.95 -12.62 5.68
C HIS A 19 15.66 -13.27 5.19
N ILE A 20 15.09 -12.79 4.10
CA ILE A 20 13.87 -13.33 3.49
C ILE A 20 14.01 -14.82 3.22
N THR A 21 15.09 -15.22 2.54
CA THR A 21 15.36 -16.62 2.18
C THR A 21 15.48 -17.54 3.41
N LYS A 22 15.97 -17.03 4.54
CA LYS A 22 16.18 -17.83 5.75
C LYS A 22 14.96 -17.85 6.67
N ALA A 23 14.30 -16.69 6.84
CA ALA A 23 13.23 -16.52 7.82
C ALA A 23 11.85 -16.94 7.28
N TRP A 24 11.61 -16.76 5.98
CA TRP A 24 10.29 -16.93 5.38
C TRP A 24 10.25 -18.13 4.41
N ARG A 25 10.39 -19.33 4.96
CA ARG A 25 10.25 -20.56 4.18
C ARG A 25 8.81 -21.06 4.24
N MET A 26 8.08 -20.83 3.17
CA MET A 26 6.75 -21.46 3.00
C MET A 26 6.87 -22.89 2.47
N SER A 27 5.84 -23.69 2.71
CA SER A 27 5.77 -25.03 2.16
C SER A 27 5.55 -24.97 0.65
N THR A 28 6.52 -25.44 -0.12
CA THR A 28 6.41 -25.55 -1.58
C THR A 28 5.30 -26.50 -2.02
N MET A 29 4.91 -27.45 -1.19
CA MET A 29 3.79 -28.34 -1.45
C MET A 29 2.43 -27.64 -1.50
N LEU A 30 2.31 -26.48 -0.88
CA LEU A 30 1.08 -25.65 -0.87
C LEU A 30 1.14 -24.51 -1.89
N GLY A 31 2.16 -24.48 -2.76
CA GLY A 31 2.32 -23.43 -3.78
C GLY A 31 2.67 -22.05 -3.24
N GLY A 32 2.95 -21.93 -1.94
CA GLY A 32 3.29 -20.65 -1.32
C GLY A 32 4.79 -20.34 -1.42
N TYR A 33 5.12 -19.06 -1.59
CA TYR A 33 6.50 -18.59 -1.55
C TYR A 33 6.62 -17.13 -1.06
N VAL A 34 7.80 -16.81 -0.56
CA VAL A 34 8.26 -15.42 -0.37
C VAL A 34 9.55 -15.27 -1.17
N ALA A 35 9.53 -14.37 -2.16
CA ALA A 35 10.67 -14.16 -3.06
C ALA A 35 11.10 -12.70 -3.04
N ALA A 36 12.41 -12.47 -2.90
CA ALA A 36 13.00 -11.16 -3.17
C ALA A 36 13.34 -11.07 -4.66
N ILE A 37 12.86 -10.01 -5.31
CA ILE A 37 13.15 -9.70 -6.72
C ILE A 37 13.94 -8.39 -6.76
N PRO A 38 15.25 -8.45 -6.95
CA PRO A 38 16.06 -7.24 -7.10
C PRO A 38 15.79 -6.57 -8.46
N ALA A 39 15.99 -5.25 -8.51
CA ALA A 39 15.88 -4.49 -9.74
C ALA A 39 16.74 -5.12 -10.86
N GLN A 40 16.08 -5.54 -11.95
CA GLN A 40 16.71 -6.29 -13.03
C GLN A 40 17.23 -5.40 -14.16
N GLN A 41 16.98 -4.09 -14.12
CA GLN A 41 17.32 -3.13 -15.17
C GLN A 41 16.86 -3.57 -16.58
N ARG A 42 15.70 -4.24 -16.66
CA ARG A 42 15.18 -4.83 -17.91
C ARG A 42 14.75 -3.78 -18.93
N MET A 43 14.32 -2.59 -18.45
CA MET A 43 13.80 -1.50 -19.27
C MET A 43 14.84 -0.40 -19.52
N GLY A 44 16.07 -0.54 -19.00
CA GLY A 44 17.14 0.44 -19.12
C GLY A 44 18.22 0.22 -18.05
N LYS A 45 19.15 1.17 -17.93
CA LYS A 45 20.23 1.13 -16.91
C LYS A 45 19.82 1.82 -15.60
N GLU A 46 18.56 2.22 -15.48
CA GLU A 46 18.06 3.01 -14.38
C GLU A 46 17.52 2.12 -13.26
N TRP A 47 17.67 2.61 -12.04
CA TRP A 47 17.03 2.07 -10.85
C TRP A 47 15.53 2.41 -10.88
N TYR A 48 14.73 1.81 -9.99
CA TYR A 48 13.34 2.19 -9.84
C TYR A 48 13.21 3.69 -9.53
N MET A 49 12.44 4.38 -10.35
CA MET A 49 12.18 5.82 -10.19
C MET A 49 11.19 6.10 -9.08
N GLY A 50 10.29 5.16 -8.81
CA GLY A 50 9.27 5.21 -7.77
C GLY A 50 8.66 3.84 -7.52
N SER A 51 7.69 3.77 -6.61
CA SER A 51 7.03 2.52 -6.23
C SER A 51 6.19 1.92 -7.37
N ALA A 52 5.57 2.74 -8.20
CA ALA A 52 4.82 2.28 -9.38
C ALA A 52 5.77 1.77 -10.48
N ASP A 53 6.92 2.39 -10.67
CA ASP A 53 7.94 1.91 -11.61
C ASP A 53 8.53 0.56 -11.17
N ALA A 54 8.71 0.34 -9.87
CA ALA A 54 9.15 -0.96 -9.35
C ALA A 54 8.16 -2.09 -9.73
N ILE A 55 6.86 -1.83 -9.64
CA ILE A 55 5.82 -2.76 -10.07
C ILE A 55 5.84 -2.93 -11.58
N TYR A 56 5.93 -1.84 -12.34
CA TYR A 56 6.00 -1.86 -13.81
C TYR A 56 7.15 -2.71 -14.31
N GLN A 57 8.35 -2.54 -13.78
CA GLN A 57 9.53 -3.34 -14.15
C GLN A 57 9.41 -4.82 -13.71
N SER A 58 8.46 -5.14 -12.83
CA SER A 58 8.21 -6.48 -12.30
C SER A 58 6.90 -7.12 -12.80
N LEU A 59 6.26 -6.55 -13.82
CA LEU A 59 4.95 -7.00 -14.36
C LEU A 59 4.96 -8.46 -14.83
N ASN A 60 6.11 -8.99 -15.25
CA ASN A 60 6.21 -10.40 -15.62
C ASN A 60 5.82 -11.33 -14.45
N THR A 61 6.13 -10.96 -13.20
CA THR A 61 5.76 -11.76 -12.03
C THR A 61 4.23 -11.83 -11.88
N ILE A 62 3.54 -10.70 -12.06
CA ILE A 62 2.07 -10.68 -12.01
C ILE A 62 1.49 -11.50 -13.17
N ARG A 63 2.07 -11.38 -14.37
CA ARG A 63 1.62 -12.12 -15.57
C ARG A 63 1.83 -13.63 -15.46
N ASP A 64 2.91 -14.05 -14.81
CA ASP A 64 3.23 -15.47 -14.64
C ASP A 64 2.32 -16.12 -13.58
N GLU A 65 2.05 -15.43 -12.49
CA GLU A 65 1.21 -15.91 -11.38
C GLU A 65 -0.29 -15.77 -11.64
N LYS A 66 -0.70 -14.83 -12.50
CA LYS A 66 -2.10 -14.53 -12.88
C LYS A 66 -3.04 -14.41 -11.67
N PRO A 67 -2.73 -13.57 -10.68
CA PRO A 67 -3.63 -13.36 -9.55
C PRO A 67 -4.87 -12.58 -10.00
N ASP A 68 -5.99 -12.76 -9.30
CA ASP A 68 -7.17 -11.90 -9.47
C ASP A 68 -6.95 -10.55 -8.80
N ILE A 69 -6.36 -10.57 -7.59
CA ILE A 69 -6.13 -9.41 -6.74
C ILE A 69 -4.64 -9.26 -6.42
N VAL A 70 -4.16 -8.03 -6.43
CA VAL A 70 -2.81 -7.66 -5.98
C VAL A 70 -2.90 -6.69 -4.81
N ALA A 71 -2.28 -7.05 -3.69
CA ALA A 71 -2.03 -6.13 -2.59
C ALA A 71 -0.61 -5.54 -2.71
N VAL A 72 -0.51 -4.22 -2.76
CA VAL A 72 0.74 -3.47 -2.77
C VAL A 72 0.95 -2.89 -1.38
N LEU A 73 2.07 -3.20 -0.75
CA LEU A 73 2.32 -2.86 0.65
C LEU A 73 3.65 -2.10 0.80
N GLY A 74 3.64 -1.04 1.61
CA GLY A 74 4.88 -0.44 2.11
C GLY A 74 5.62 -1.42 3.02
N ALA A 75 6.96 -1.49 2.89
CA ALA A 75 7.77 -2.45 3.64
C ALA A 75 8.43 -1.85 4.90
N ASP A 76 8.18 -0.59 5.19
CA ASP A 76 8.75 0.19 6.29
C ASP A 76 7.73 0.53 7.38
N HIS A 77 6.65 -0.24 7.46
CA HIS A 77 5.58 -0.04 8.43
C HIS A 77 5.43 -1.25 9.35
N VAL A 78 5.22 -1.01 10.63
CA VAL A 78 4.92 -2.04 11.64
C VAL A 78 3.47 -1.95 12.05
N TYR A 79 2.71 -3.00 11.77
CA TYR A 79 1.29 -3.12 12.11
C TYR A 79 0.85 -4.59 12.04
N ARG A 80 -0.36 -4.86 12.55
CA ARG A 80 -0.99 -6.17 12.45
C ARG A 80 -2.36 -6.01 11.80
N MET A 81 -2.55 -6.62 10.64
CA MET A 81 -3.76 -6.47 9.82
C MET A 81 -4.18 -7.78 9.18
N ASP A 82 -5.47 -8.06 9.17
CA ASP A 82 -6.08 -9.06 8.30
C ASP A 82 -6.52 -8.40 6.99
N PHE A 83 -5.75 -8.62 5.94
CA PHE A 83 -6.01 -8.06 4.61
C PHE A 83 -7.26 -8.63 3.94
N SER A 84 -7.78 -9.79 4.37
CA SER A 84 -8.99 -10.37 3.77
C SER A 84 -10.16 -9.40 3.86
N GLN A 85 -10.30 -8.70 4.99
CA GLN A 85 -11.38 -7.73 5.22
C GLN A 85 -11.30 -6.53 4.28
N MET A 86 -10.10 -6.06 3.97
CA MET A 86 -9.87 -5.00 2.98
C MET A 86 -10.17 -5.47 1.55
N ILE A 87 -9.78 -6.71 1.23
CA ILE A 87 -10.06 -7.33 -0.07
C ILE A 87 -11.56 -7.56 -0.26
N ASP A 88 -12.26 -8.00 0.80
CA ASP A 88 -13.71 -8.17 0.76
C ASP A 88 -14.41 -6.84 0.49
N GLN A 89 -14.04 -5.76 1.18
CA GLN A 89 -14.54 -4.42 0.89
C GLN A 89 -14.23 -3.97 -0.54
N HIS A 90 -13.01 -4.25 -1.04
CA HIS A 90 -12.62 -3.92 -2.42
C HIS A 90 -13.56 -4.59 -3.44
N ARG A 91 -13.85 -5.88 -3.25
CA ARG A 91 -14.78 -6.63 -4.10
C ARG A 91 -16.22 -6.13 -3.99
N GLU A 92 -16.68 -5.81 -2.80
CA GLU A 92 -18.04 -5.31 -2.54
C GLU A 92 -18.27 -3.94 -3.17
N THR A 93 -17.27 -3.07 -3.16
CA THR A 93 -17.35 -1.73 -3.75
C THR A 93 -17.14 -1.72 -5.26
N GLY A 94 -16.48 -2.74 -5.80
CA GLY A 94 -16.05 -2.77 -7.21
C GLY A 94 -15.07 -1.64 -7.54
N ALA A 95 -14.26 -1.23 -6.57
CA ALA A 95 -13.32 -0.12 -6.67
C ALA A 95 -12.17 -0.43 -7.64
N GLY A 96 -11.66 0.56 -8.37
CA GLY A 96 -10.40 0.44 -9.09
C GLY A 96 -9.21 0.35 -8.14
N VAL A 97 -9.26 1.10 -7.02
CA VAL A 97 -8.30 0.99 -5.92
C VAL A 97 -8.98 1.11 -4.56
N THR A 98 -8.58 0.26 -3.62
CA THR A 98 -8.86 0.46 -2.18
C THR A 98 -7.57 0.80 -1.45
N VAL A 99 -7.58 1.89 -0.68
CA VAL A 99 -6.44 2.39 0.10
C VAL A 99 -6.70 2.13 1.57
N SER A 100 -5.79 1.48 2.29
CA SER A 100 -5.93 1.42 3.75
C SER A 100 -5.48 2.73 4.40
N ALA A 101 -6.22 3.16 5.41
CA ALA A 101 -5.91 4.36 6.15
C ALA A 101 -6.11 4.18 7.65
N ILE A 102 -5.28 4.87 8.42
CA ILE A 102 -5.38 4.94 9.87
C ILE A 102 -5.85 6.32 10.31
N ARG A 103 -6.64 6.38 11.36
CA ARG A 103 -7.03 7.65 11.98
C ARG A 103 -5.87 8.25 12.76
N GLN A 104 -5.55 9.50 12.49
CA GLN A 104 -4.49 10.25 13.14
C GLN A 104 -5.03 11.62 13.59
N PRO A 105 -4.48 12.22 14.65
CA PRO A 105 -4.79 13.60 15.01
C PRO A 105 -4.56 14.54 13.83
N ILE A 106 -5.49 15.47 13.59
CA ILE A 106 -5.40 16.43 12.48
C ILE A 106 -4.11 17.27 12.51
N SER A 107 -3.53 17.47 13.70
CA SER A 107 -2.26 18.17 13.86
C SER A 107 -1.08 17.46 13.21
N LEU A 108 -1.19 16.14 12.95
CA LEU A 108 -0.17 15.35 12.28
C LEU A 108 -0.40 15.23 10.76
N ALA A 109 -1.45 15.84 10.22
CA ALA A 109 -1.73 15.85 8.79
C ALA A 109 -0.53 16.24 7.90
N PRO A 110 0.33 17.22 8.30
CA PRO A 110 1.51 17.59 7.50
C PRO A 110 2.59 16.50 7.39
N GLU A 111 2.47 15.38 8.12
CA GLU A 111 3.42 14.28 8.09
C GLU A 111 3.04 13.18 7.09
N PHE A 112 1.75 13.11 6.68
CA PHE A 112 1.18 12.00 5.94
C PHE A 112 0.46 12.41 4.65
N GLY A 113 0.25 11.44 3.77
CA GLY A 113 -0.77 11.52 2.74
C GLY A 113 -2.16 11.41 3.39
N VAL A 114 -2.97 12.44 3.28
CA VAL A 114 -4.29 12.55 3.91
C VAL A 114 -5.39 12.26 2.91
N ILE A 115 -6.35 11.43 3.33
CA ILE A 115 -7.52 11.04 2.56
C ILE A 115 -8.74 11.83 3.07
N GLU A 116 -9.35 12.59 2.18
CA GLU A 116 -10.64 13.24 2.41
C GLU A 116 -11.74 12.37 1.80
N VAL A 117 -12.77 12.06 2.59
CA VAL A 117 -13.86 11.16 2.19
C VAL A 117 -15.15 11.92 1.91
N ASP A 118 -16.04 11.28 1.16
CA ASP A 118 -17.40 11.78 0.94
C ASP A 118 -18.18 11.72 2.26
N PRO A 119 -18.79 12.83 2.71
CA PRO A 119 -19.59 12.84 3.94
C PRO A 119 -20.80 11.89 3.91
N GLU A 120 -21.36 11.62 2.74
CA GLU A 120 -22.51 10.73 2.56
C GLU A 120 -22.08 9.27 2.33
N GLN A 121 -20.89 9.06 1.76
CA GLN A 121 -20.30 7.76 1.52
C GLN A 121 -18.86 7.72 2.06
N THR A 122 -18.71 7.53 3.36
CA THR A 122 -17.43 7.65 4.09
C THR A 122 -16.33 6.66 3.69
N THR A 123 -16.63 5.71 2.82
CA THR A 123 -15.63 4.83 2.20
C THR A 123 -15.11 5.35 0.87
N LYS A 124 -15.75 6.36 0.26
CA LYS A 124 -15.35 6.91 -1.02
C LYS A 124 -14.35 8.04 -0.84
N ILE A 125 -13.24 7.99 -1.58
CA ILE A 125 -12.20 9.02 -1.55
C ILE A 125 -12.59 10.17 -2.49
N LEU A 126 -12.68 11.38 -1.95
CA LEU A 126 -12.86 12.59 -2.73
C LEU A 126 -11.53 13.24 -3.11
N ARG A 127 -10.55 13.20 -2.20
CA ARG A 127 -9.22 13.77 -2.42
C ARG A 127 -8.16 12.96 -1.69
N PHE A 128 -7.01 12.88 -2.33
CA PHE A 128 -5.77 12.40 -1.72
C PHE A 128 -4.76 13.55 -1.74
N ARG A 129 -4.31 13.98 -0.57
CA ARG A 129 -3.47 15.17 -0.41
C ARG A 129 -2.19 14.83 0.33
N GLU A 130 -1.07 15.06 -0.32
CA GLU A 130 0.23 14.85 0.31
C GLU A 130 0.56 16.00 1.28
N LYS A 131 0.73 15.64 2.55
CA LYS A 131 1.19 16.52 3.64
C LYS A 131 0.47 17.89 3.73
N PRO A 132 -0.85 17.92 3.77
CA PRO A 132 -1.59 19.17 3.78
C PRO A 132 -1.46 19.90 5.13
N THR A 133 -1.29 21.22 5.07
CA THR A 133 -1.29 22.08 6.27
C THR A 133 -2.68 22.59 6.65
N ASP A 134 -3.66 22.37 5.77
CA ASP A 134 -5.05 22.84 5.88
C ASP A 134 -6.02 21.63 5.75
N ALA A 135 -5.68 20.52 6.39
CA ALA A 135 -6.50 19.30 6.36
C ALA A 135 -7.89 19.54 6.98
N VAL A 136 -8.89 18.86 6.42
CA VAL A 136 -10.25 18.85 6.97
C VAL A 136 -10.44 17.56 7.78
N GLY A 137 -10.98 17.70 8.99
CA GLY A 137 -11.27 16.54 9.85
C GLY A 137 -12.41 15.68 9.32
N LEU A 138 -12.48 14.46 9.84
CA LEU A 138 -13.51 13.50 9.46
C LEU A 138 -14.91 13.96 9.91
N PRO A 139 -15.96 13.60 9.17
CA PRO A 139 -17.34 13.97 9.54
C PRO A 139 -17.78 13.46 10.92
N ASP A 140 -17.31 12.25 11.30
CA ASP A 140 -17.59 11.62 12.58
C ASP A 140 -16.56 11.95 13.68
N ALA A 141 -15.40 12.50 13.30
CA ALA A 141 -14.31 12.85 14.20
C ALA A 141 -13.54 14.10 13.70
N PRO A 142 -14.03 15.34 13.93
CA PRO A 142 -13.44 16.55 13.35
C PRO A 142 -11.99 16.86 13.76
N HIS A 143 -11.47 16.19 14.80
CA HIS A 143 -10.08 16.31 15.25
C HIS A 143 -9.15 15.24 14.67
N GLU A 144 -9.68 14.34 13.83
CA GLU A 144 -8.94 13.26 13.20
C GLU A 144 -8.97 13.40 11.68
N VAL A 145 -7.96 12.82 11.05
CA VAL A 145 -7.86 12.64 9.59
C VAL A 145 -7.58 11.17 9.30
N LEU A 146 -7.86 10.72 8.07
CA LEU A 146 -7.41 9.43 7.57
C LEU A 146 -6.03 9.62 6.91
N ALA A 147 -5.00 9.09 7.56
CA ALA A 147 -3.64 9.02 7.02
C ALA A 147 -3.47 7.73 6.22
N SER A 148 -2.98 7.81 4.99
CA SER A 148 -2.68 6.64 4.18
C SER A 148 -1.62 5.78 4.86
N MET A 149 -1.88 4.47 4.93
CA MET A 149 -0.92 3.49 5.45
C MET A 149 0.05 2.99 4.37
N GLY A 150 -0.03 3.50 3.14
CA GLY A 150 0.79 3.00 2.04
C GLY A 150 0.46 1.58 1.58
N ASN A 151 -0.74 1.10 1.91
CA ASN A 151 -1.22 -0.22 1.50
C ASN A 151 -2.41 -0.06 0.55
N TYR A 152 -2.35 -0.76 -0.57
CA TYR A 152 -3.31 -0.65 -1.66
C TYR A 152 -3.78 -2.02 -2.12
N VAL A 153 -5.03 -2.15 -2.50
CA VAL A 153 -5.61 -3.35 -3.13
C VAL A 153 -6.17 -2.96 -4.49
N PHE A 154 -5.86 -3.77 -5.50
CA PHE A 154 -6.31 -3.61 -6.88
C PHE A 154 -6.74 -4.96 -7.45
N ASP A 155 -7.64 -4.95 -8.42
CA ASP A 155 -7.72 -6.02 -9.40
C ASP A 155 -6.42 -6.04 -10.22
N ALA A 156 -5.91 -7.23 -10.54
CA ALA A 156 -4.57 -7.37 -11.12
C ALA A 156 -4.43 -6.70 -12.50
N ASP A 157 -5.42 -6.81 -13.36
CA ASP A 157 -5.46 -6.17 -14.68
C ASP A 157 -5.56 -4.66 -14.57
N VAL A 158 -6.33 -4.15 -13.62
CA VAL A 158 -6.45 -2.71 -13.34
C VAL A 158 -5.11 -2.12 -12.90
N LEU A 159 -4.37 -2.81 -12.01
CA LEU A 159 -3.02 -2.40 -11.61
C LEU A 159 -2.05 -2.41 -12.79
N VAL A 160 -2.05 -3.50 -13.58
CA VAL A 160 -1.17 -3.63 -14.76
C VAL A 160 -1.39 -2.48 -15.74
N ASP A 161 -2.65 -2.14 -16.03
CA ASP A 161 -3.00 -1.04 -16.92
C ASP A 161 -2.61 0.32 -16.35
N ALA A 162 -2.79 0.53 -15.04
CA ALA A 162 -2.45 1.78 -14.38
C ALA A 162 -0.94 2.06 -14.42
N VAL A 163 -0.10 1.09 -13.99
CA VAL A 163 1.36 1.29 -13.98
C VAL A 163 1.96 1.32 -15.40
N THR A 164 1.33 0.63 -16.36
CA THR A 164 1.77 0.68 -17.77
C THR A 164 1.50 2.06 -18.39
N ARG A 165 0.34 2.65 -18.10
CA ARG A 165 0.03 4.03 -18.52
C ARG A 165 0.98 5.03 -17.86
N ASP A 166 1.16 4.92 -16.54
CA ASP A 166 2.01 5.83 -15.78
C ASP A 166 3.45 5.82 -16.28
N ALA A 167 4.00 4.65 -16.63
CA ALA A 167 5.36 4.51 -17.15
C ALA A 167 5.65 5.34 -18.41
N THR A 168 4.61 5.80 -19.11
CA THR A 168 4.73 6.63 -20.32
C THR A 168 4.42 8.11 -20.08
N LEU A 169 4.04 8.50 -18.86
CA LEU A 169 3.67 9.88 -18.54
C LEU A 169 4.88 10.73 -18.21
N GLU A 170 5.14 11.73 -19.03
CA GLU A 170 6.15 12.75 -18.74
C GLU A 170 5.75 13.53 -17.47
N GLY A 171 6.71 13.68 -16.55
CA GLY A 171 6.52 14.41 -15.30
C GLY A 171 5.91 13.60 -14.15
N SER A 172 5.52 12.33 -14.38
CA SER A 172 5.21 11.42 -13.29
C SER A 172 6.47 11.11 -12.45
N ARG A 173 6.29 10.96 -11.16
CA ARG A 173 7.32 10.44 -10.24
C ARG A 173 7.30 8.92 -10.18
N HIS A 174 6.32 8.32 -10.86
CA HIS A 174 6.07 6.88 -10.87
C HIS A 174 5.86 6.31 -9.46
N ASP A 175 5.10 7.04 -8.64
CA ASP A 175 4.82 6.70 -7.25
C ASP A 175 3.35 6.28 -7.05
N MET A 176 3.13 5.23 -6.23
CA MET A 176 1.79 4.71 -5.99
C MET A 176 0.89 5.75 -5.32
N GLY A 177 1.37 6.37 -4.23
CA GLY A 177 0.61 7.38 -3.48
C GLY A 177 0.55 8.74 -4.17
N GLY A 178 1.62 9.10 -4.89
CA GLY A 178 1.76 10.41 -5.53
C GLY A 178 1.13 10.54 -6.90
N ASP A 179 1.03 9.45 -7.64
CA ASP A 179 0.61 9.48 -9.05
C ASP A 179 -0.51 8.49 -9.33
N ILE A 180 -0.38 7.21 -8.95
CA ILE A 180 -1.37 6.17 -9.28
C ILE A 180 -2.70 6.40 -8.53
N VAL A 181 -2.68 6.48 -7.20
CA VAL A 181 -3.90 6.65 -6.40
C VAL A 181 -4.63 7.95 -6.76
N PRO A 182 -3.97 9.11 -6.90
CA PRO A 182 -4.62 10.34 -7.37
C PRO A 182 -5.30 10.21 -8.74
N ALA A 183 -4.75 9.40 -9.65
CA ALA A 183 -5.38 9.16 -10.95
C ALA A 183 -6.73 8.42 -10.80
N PHE A 184 -6.86 7.45 -9.90
CA PHE A 184 -8.13 6.80 -9.58
C PHE A 184 -9.09 7.73 -8.84
N VAL A 185 -8.60 8.56 -7.92
CA VAL A 185 -9.42 9.59 -7.25
C VAL A 185 -10.03 10.53 -8.28
N ALA A 186 -9.25 10.99 -9.26
CA ALA A 186 -9.74 11.86 -10.34
C ALA A 186 -10.81 11.18 -11.22
N GLN A 187 -10.77 9.84 -11.34
CA GLN A 187 -11.77 9.03 -12.04
C GLN A 187 -12.97 8.66 -11.16
N ASN A 188 -12.97 9.09 -9.89
CA ASN A 188 -14.02 8.77 -8.92
C ASN A 188 -14.11 7.25 -8.59
N ASP A 189 -12.97 6.55 -8.66
CA ASP A 189 -12.84 5.09 -8.58
C ASP A 189 -11.84 4.64 -7.49
N ALA A 190 -11.73 5.44 -6.43
CA ALA A 190 -10.88 5.17 -5.27
C ALA A 190 -11.71 5.10 -3.99
N TYR A 191 -11.45 4.07 -3.18
CA TYR A 191 -12.14 3.84 -1.91
C TYR A 191 -11.13 3.68 -0.77
N VAL A 192 -11.54 4.01 0.45
CA VAL A 192 -10.71 3.87 1.64
C VAL A 192 -11.23 2.74 2.52
N TYR A 193 -10.29 1.94 3.04
CA TYR A 193 -10.51 1.00 4.12
C TYR A 193 -10.00 1.62 5.43
N ASP A 194 -10.91 1.92 6.37
CA ASP A 194 -10.55 2.44 7.69
C ASP A 194 -9.99 1.30 8.56
N PHE A 195 -8.72 1.35 8.88
CA PHE A 195 -8.00 0.35 9.68
C PHE A 195 -8.61 0.14 11.07
N LYS A 196 -9.35 1.12 11.60
CA LYS A 196 -10.13 1.00 12.84
C LYS A 196 -11.10 -0.19 12.81
N ASN A 197 -11.59 -0.55 11.63
CA ASN A 197 -12.56 -1.63 11.43
C ASN A 197 -11.90 -3.01 11.28
N ASN A 198 -10.56 -3.07 11.26
CA ASN A 198 -9.84 -4.33 11.08
C ASN A 198 -9.79 -5.15 12.38
N HIS A 199 -10.15 -6.41 12.27
CA HIS A 199 -10.14 -7.36 13.37
C HIS A 199 -9.20 -8.52 13.07
N VAL A 200 -8.18 -8.68 13.90
CA VAL A 200 -7.23 -9.81 13.78
C VAL A 200 -7.47 -10.76 14.94
N GLU A 201 -7.68 -12.04 14.66
CA GLU A 201 -7.86 -13.06 15.68
C GLU A 201 -6.66 -13.10 16.62
N GLY A 202 -6.92 -13.11 17.93
CA GLY A 202 -5.89 -13.08 18.97
C GLY A 202 -5.16 -11.75 19.12
N ALA A 203 -5.63 -10.67 18.47
CA ALA A 203 -5.10 -9.33 18.71
C ALA A 203 -5.47 -8.84 20.12
N THR A 204 -4.51 -8.18 20.77
CA THR A 204 -4.70 -7.51 22.07
C THR A 204 -5.06 -6.04 21.85
N ASP A 205 -5.43 -5.33 22.94
CA ASP A 205 -5.69 -3.89 22.86
C ASP A 205 -4.46 -3.07 22.45
N ARG A 206 -3.24 -3.63 22.61
CA ARG A 206 -2.00 -3.01 22.11
C ARG A 206 -1.86 -3.10 20.60
N ASP A 207 -2.42 -4.14 19.99
CA ASP A 207 -2.34 -4.36 18.55
C ASP A 207 -3.40 -3.55 17.79
N ARG A 208 -4.52 -3.23 18.44
CA ARG A 208 -5.64 -2.53 17.81
C ARG A 208 -5.28 -1.10 17.44
N GLY A 209 -5.36 -0.79 16.15
CA GLY A 209 -5.03 0.54 15.65
C GLY A 209 -3.56 0.91 15.79
N TYR A 210 -2.68 -0.05 16.15
CA TYR A 210 -1.24 0.19 16.15
C TYR A 210 -0.70 0.14 14.72
N TRP A 211 -0.14 1.25 14.30
CA TRP A 211 0.60 1.38 13.05
C TRP A 211 1.76 2.35 13.26
N ARG A 212 2.93 2.00 12.78
CA ARG A 212 4.12 2.83 12.90
C ARG A 212 4.93 2.81 11.61
N ASP A 213 5.17 3.96 11.04
CA ASP A 213 6.21 4.16 10.04
C ASP A 213 7.58 4.15 10.75
N VAL A 214 8.49 3.29 10.30
CA VAL A 214 9.84 3.15 10.87
C VAL A 214 10.91 3.79 9.96
N GLY A 215 10.55 4.83 9.23
CA GLY A 215 11.44 5.57 8.34
C GLY A 215 12.56 6.35 9.04
N THR A 216 12.55 6.47 10.37
CA THR A 216 13.62 7.08 11.17
C THR A 216 14.21 6.10 12.17
N LEU A 217 15.46 6.35 12.64
CA LEU A 217 16.08 5.53 13.67
C LEU A 217 15.28 5.56 14.99
N ASP A 218 14.72 6.72 15.33
CA ASP A 218 13.94 6.88 16.56
C ASP A 218 12.64 6.08 16.46
N SER A 219 11.89 6.19 15.35
CA SER A 219 10.65 5.42 15.15
C SER A 219 10.92 3.91 15.08
N TYR A 220 12.05 3.50 14.49
CA TYR A 220 12.47 2.09 14.49
C TYR A 220 12.76 1.59 15.90
N TYR A 221 13.48 2.38 16.73
CA TYR A 221 13.80 2.03 18.10
C TYR A 221 12.54 1.94 18.98
N GLU A 222 11.61 2.89 18.83
CA GLU A 222 10.35 2.91 19.58
C GLU A 222 9.38 1.78 19.17
N ALA A 223 9.49 1.25 17.95
CA ALA A 223 8.68 0.13 17.47
C ALA A 223 9.16 -1.24 17.97
N ASN A 224 10.38 -1.34 18.55
CA ASN A 224 10.96 -2.56 19.13
C ASN A 224 10.71 -2.65 20.62
#